data_ef4a6c662b17d585908648ccac99bd0f
#
_entry.id   ef4a6c662b17d585908648ccac99bd0f
#
_cell.length_a   1.000
_cell.length_b   1.000
_cell.length_c   1.000
_cell.angle_alpha   90.00
_cell.angle_beta   90.00
_cell.angle_gamma   90.00
#
_symmetry.space_group_name_H-M   'P 1'
#
loop_
_entity.id
_entity.type
_entity.pdbx_description
1 polymer ?
#
loop_
_entity_poly.entity_id
_entity_poly.type
_entity_poly.pdbx_seq_one_letter_code
_entity_poly.pdbx_strand_id
1 'polypeptide(L)'
;VNTIETFKYKIENLKQFIDSNNLNRKKEPQEYINFLIQNQYTEFFLLNNNGFEFTKYIEFLKPLSQVSASLALSFSMHLYTMWGIKYLTKFKNVNAQSLFSEIIRNNHLICSLNDPNLYFLSTKDIREKGLPIVAERKENGDYIVNGLKKYVSLEPYVKYLPVYAQIKNVETSSYGIAILLIDKFSSGVKVEQTWDSMAMKDTDSNDIYFSNVIVPQNKILISEKENINKANIFGYLFRFNISCVYYSIAENALEYIVGKCKEKKVYPKDIALSRYPGVQFSLANMLIKLETMKSQLHKLGHLMESFYEHGENSEIDTTSLITKEYITATAQEIINEGMKIEGIASLSQNSPLSQLLLDCKAGQFHPPQRDITLEILAKRKLGIISLRNRWC
;
A
#
# COMPACT_ATOMS: atom_id res chain seq x y z
N VAL A 1 10.40 26.14 11.25
CA VAL A 1 11.26 25.32 10.38
C VAL A 1 10.52 25.13 9.08
N ASN A 2 11.16 25.44 7.94
CA ASN A 2 10.55 25.34 6.62
C ASN A 2 10.27 23.84 6.31
N THR A 3 9.02 23.49 6.05
CA THR A 3 8.57 22.10 5.84
C THR A 3 9.34 21.42 4.69
N ILE A 4 9.73 22.17 3.66
CA ILE A 4 10.51 21.68 2.51
C ILE A 4 11.92 21.28 2.93
N GLU A 5 12.59 22.09 3.78
CA GLU A 5 13.94 21.80 4.30
C GLU A 5 13.91 20.54 5.20
N THR A 6 12.87 20.41 6.02
CA THR A 6 12.69 19.22 6.86
C THR A 6 12.50 17.96 6.02
N PHE A 7 11.73 18.03 4.93
CA PHE A 7 11.54 16.89 4.03
C PHE A 7 12.86 16.46 3.38
N LYS A 8 13.58 17.40 2.76
CA LYS A 8 14.88 17.12 2.13
C LYS A 8 15.86 16.52 3.12
N TYR A 9 15.96 17.10 4.32
CA TYR A 9 16.82 16.57 5.38
C TYR A 9 16.48 15.13 5.75
N LYS A 10 15.20 14.81 5.93
CA LYS A 10 14.78 13.44 6.26
C LYS A 10 15.07 12.44 5.13
N ILE A 11 14.82 12.81 3.87
CA ILE A 11 15.17 11.94 2.73
C ILE A 11 16.68 11.69 2.67
N GLU A 12 17.48 12.73 2.86
CA GLU A 12 18.93 12.59 2.87
C GLU A 12 19.43 11.73 4.05
N ASN A 13 18.88 11.92 5.24
CA ASN A 13 19.18 11.11 6.41
C ASN A 13 18.83 9.63 6.18
N LEU A 14 17.69 9.35 5.53
CA LEU A 14 17.32 7.99 5.17
C LEU A 14 18.31 7.36 4.17
N LYS A 15 18.70 8.10 3.13
CA LYS A 15 19.71 7.65 2.16
C LYS A 15 21.05 7.37 2.83
N GLN A 16 21.53 8.29 3.67
CA GLN A 16 22.78 8.10 4.42
C GLN A 16 22.73 6.87 5.33
N PHE A 17 21.58 6.63 5.99
CA PHE A 17 21.40 5.43 6.79
C PHE A 17 21.43 4.16 5.93
N ILE A 18 20.84 4.18 4.74
CA ILE A 18 20.88 3.07 3.79
C ILE A 18 22.30 2.85 3.27
N ASP A 19 22.99 3.90 2.81
CA ASP A 19 24.32 3.82 2.21
C ASP A 19 25.38 3.39 3.21
N SER A 20 25.32 3.88 4.44
CA SER A 20 26.26 3.48 5.52
C SER A 20 26.19 1.98 5.83
N ASN A 21 25.10 1.31 5.44
CA ASN A 21 24.85 -0.10 5.69
C ASN A 21 25.24 -1.01 4.53
N ASN A 22 25.19 -0.50 3.31
CA ASN A 22 25.65 -1.24 2.12
C ASN A 22 27.15 -1.52 2.11
N LEU A 23 27.93 -0.78 2.90
CA LEU A 23 29.38 -0.94 2.98
C LEU A 23 29.85 -2.08 3.90
N ASN A 24 29.04 -2.51 4.89
CA ASN A 24 29.53 -3.40 5.94
C ASN A 24 28.67 -4.67 6.20
N ARG A 25 27.37 -4.66 5.97
CA ARG A 25 26.46 -5.80 6.19
C ARG A 25 25.04 -5.44 5.74
N LYS A 26 24.36 -6.36 5.04
CA LYS A 26 22.91 -6.26 4.82
C LYS A 26 22.18 -6.32 6.17
N LYS A 27 21.46 -5.25 6.52
CA LYS A 27 20.68 -5.20 7.75
C LYS A 27 19.41 -6.01 7.64
N GLU A 28 18.94 -6.49 8.78
CA GLU A 28 17.64 -7.15 8.89
C GLU A 28 16.48 -6.12 8.77
N PRO A 29 15.31 -6.52 8.27
CA PRO A 29 14.14 -5.63 8.13
C PRO A 29 13.80 -4.86 9.42
N GLN A 30 13.95 -5.52 10.57
CA GLN A 30 13.76 -4.94 11.90
C GLN A 30 14.58 -3.66 12.14
N GLU A 31 15.82 -3.63 11.69
CA GLU A 31 16.70 -2.48 11.91
C GLU A 31 16.21 -1.25 11.14
N TYR A 32 15.70 -1.46 9.90
CA TYR A 32 15.09 -0.38 9.11
C TYR A 32 13.79 0.13 9.74
N ILE A 33 12.93 -0.76 10.19
CA ILE A 33 11.66 -0.38 10.84
C ILE A 33 11.94 0.40 12.13
N ASN A 34 12.89 -0.05 12.95
CA ASN A 34 13.29 0.67 14.15
C ASN A 34 13.84 2.07 13.82
N PHE A 35 14.68 2.19 12.78
CA PHE A 35 15.18 3.49 12.33
C PHE A 35 14.03 4.42 11.90
N LEU A 36 13.06 3.90 11.11
CA LEU A 36 11.92 4.68 10.64
C LEU A 36 11.05 5.18 11.81
N ILE A 37 10.81 4.33 12.81
CA ILE A 37 10.05 4.69 14.01
C ILE A 37 10.82 5.73 14.84
N GLN A 38 12.08 5.48 15.18
CA GLN A 38 12.89 6.35 16.03
C GLN A 38 13.10 7.75 15.43
N ASN A 39 13.14 7.84 14.09
CA ASN A 39 13.31 9.11 13.39
C ASN A 39 11.97 9.70 12.91
N GLN A 40 10.84 9.25 13.45
CA GLN A 40 9.51 9.82 13.20
C GLN A 40 9.11 9.87 11.72
N TYR A 41 9.47 8.84 10.93
CA TYR A 41 8.95 8.70 9.56
C TYR A 41 7.51 8.20 9.54
N THR A 42 7.04 7.62 10.64
CA THR A 42 5.64 7.17 10.82
C THR A 42 4.62 8.31 10.71
N GLU A 43 5.03 9.52 11.07
CA GLU A 43 4.16 10.71 11.11
C GLU A 43 4.56 11.81 10.12
N PHE A 44 5.73 11.68 9.51
CA PHE A 44 6.37 12.75 8.74
C PHE A 44 5.50 13.39 7.67
N PHE A 45 4.75 12.57 6.92
CA PHE A 45 3.84 13.05 5.88
C PHE A 45 2.49 13.52 6.42
N LEU A 46 2.18 13.22 7.68
CA LEU A 46 0.87 13.43 8.28
C LEU A 46 0.73 14.78 8.94
N LEU A 47 1.85 15.40 9.32
CA LEU A 47 1.88 16.64 10.08
C LEU A 47 1.79 17.90 9.20
N ASN A 48 1.93 17.77 7.90
CA ASN A 48 1.84 18.92 7.01
C ASN A 48 0.38 19.40 6.88
N ASN A 49 0.09 20.60 7.42
CA ASN A 49 -1.24 21.21 7.34
C ASN A 49 -1.54 21.81 5.97
N ASN A 50 -0.53 21.96 5.09
CA ASN A 50 -0.64 22.63 3.82
C ASN A 50 -0.92 21.69 2.63
N GLY A 51 -1.49 20.52 2.89
CA GLY A 51 -1.85 19.56 1.85
C GLY A 51 -0.84 18.43 1.68
N PHE A 52 -1.25 17.42 0.96
CA PHE A 52 -0.43 16.29 0.57
C PHE A 52 0.39 16.64 -0.66
N GLU A 53 1.69 16.50 -0.57
CA GLU A 53 2.53 16.45 -1.76
C GLU A 53 2.79 14.97 -2.10
N PHE A 54 1.84 14.35 -2.78
CA PHE A 54 1.93 12.93 -3.16
C PHE A 54 3.17 12.63 -4.01
N THR A 55 3.66 13.60 -4.77
CA THR A 55 4.90 13.47 -5.54
C THR A 55 6.12 13.21 -4.65
N LYS A 56 6.20 13.87 -3.50
CA LYS A 56 7.29 13.64 -2.52
C LYS A 56 7.21 12.28 -1.84
N TYR A 57 6.04 11.68 -1.81
CA TYR A 57 5.89 10.32 -1.28
C TYR A 57 6.64 9.28 -2.09
N ILE A 58 6.69 9.44 -3.41
CA ILE A 58 7.49 8.57 -4.29
C ILE A 58 8.97 8.69 -3.95
N GLU A 59 9.47 9.92 -3.75
CA GLU A 59 10.86 10.18 -3.36
C GLU A 59 11.24 9.50 -2.03
N PHE A 60 10.30 9.36 -1.11
CA PHE A 60 10.50 8.62 0.14
C PHE A 60 10.50 7.09 -0.07
N LEU A 61 9.58 6.56 -0.86
CA LEU A 61 9.47 5.12 -1.06
C LEU A 61 10.62 4.54 -1.88
N LYS A 62 11.18 5.32 -2.80
CA LYS A 62 12.27 4.88 -3.68
C LYS A 62 13.48 4.33 -2.91
N PRO A 63 14.12 5.03 -1.97
CA PRO A 63 15.24 4.50 -1.21
C PRO A 63 14.86 3.26 -0.37
N LEU A 64 13.64 3.20 0.17
CA LEU A 64 13.18 2.01 0.88
C LEU A 64 13.07 0.80 -0.06
N SER A 65 12.53 0.99 -1.26
CA SER A 65 12.39 -0.09 -2.24
C SER A 65 13.73 -0.54 -2.84
N GLN A 66 14.77 0.29 -2.81
CA GLN A 66 16.14 -0.09 -3.16
C GLN A 66 16.72 -1.08 -2.15
N VAL A 67 16.35 -0.96 -0.89
CA VAL A 67 16.74 -1.91 0.16
C VAL A 67 15.92 -3.19 0.06
N SER A 68 14.60 -3.06 0.09
CA SER A 68 13.65 -4.16 0.00
C SER A 68 12.29 -3.65 -0.46
N ALA A 69 11.76 -4.23 -1.53
CA ALA A 69 10.39 -3.96 -1.97
C ALA A 69 9.36 -4.33 -0.88
N SER A 70 9.63 -5.39 -0.12
CA SER A 70 8.82 -5.81 1.03
C SER A 70 8.75 -4.73 2.10
N LEU A 71 9.90 -4.11 2.43
CA LEU A 71 9.96 -3.03 3.42
C LEU A 71 9.16 -1.81 2.96
N ALA A 72 9.35 -1.37 1.71
CA ALA A 72 8.61 -0.26 1.14
C ALA A 72 7.10 -0.52 1.15
N LEU A 73 6.68 -1.73 0.74
CA LEU A 73 5.28 -2.14 0.74
C LEU A 73 4.70 -2.16 2.16
N SER A 74 5.33 -2.88 3.09
CA SER A 74 4.78 -3.08 4.43
C SER A 74 4.71 -1.80 5.24
N PHE A 75 5.76 -0.96 5.22
CA PHE A 75 5.73 0.33 5.91
C PHE A 75 4.70 1.30 5.31
N SER A 76 4.52 1.26 4.01
CA SER A 76 3.53 2.08 3.32
C SER A 76 2.07 1.70 3.69
N MET A 77 1.82 0.46 4.18
CA MET A 77 0.50 0.07 4.70
C MET A 77 0.11 0.89 5.92
N HIS A 78 1.04 1.16 6.82
CA HIS A 78 0.84 2.07 7.93
C HIS A 78 0.51 3.50 7.45
N LEU A 79 1.31 4.03 6.55
CA LEU A 79 1.18 5.42 6.09
C LEU A 79 -0.17 5.69 5.43
N TYR A 80 -0.60 4.86 4.49
CA TYR A 80 -1.87 5.10 3.82
C TYR A 80 -3.07 4.95 4.76
N THR A 81 -3.00 4.04 5.72
CA THR A 81 -4.05 3.85 6.72
C THR A 81 -4.16 5.07 7.63
N MET A 82 -3.04 5.61 8.08
CA MET A 82 -3.01 6.84 8.86
C MET A 82 -3.54 8.04 8.07
N TRP A 83 -3.25 8.15 6.78
CA TRP A 83 -3.84 9.19 5.93
C TRP A 83 -5.37 9.08 5.85
N GLY A 84 -5.89 7.86 5.73
CA GLY A 84 -7.33 7.63 5.77
C GLY A 84 -7.95 8.04 7.10
N ILE A 85 -7.33 7.72 8.23
CA ILE A 85 -7.80 8.16 9.55
C ILE A 85 -7.74 9.68 9.67
N LYS A 86 -6.65 10.32 9.24
CA LYS A 86 -6.55 11.79 9.20
C LYS A 86 -7.67 12.41 8.37
N TYR A 87 -8.03 11.82 7.24
CA TYR A 87 -9.16 12.30 6.45
C TYR A 87 -10.49 12.24 7.21
N LEU A 88 -10.73 11.17 7.98
CA LEU A 88 -11.92 11.03 8.80
C LEU A 88 -12.02 12.13 9.87
N THR A 89 -10.91 12.66 10.36
CA THR A 89 -10.93 13.76 11.35
C THR A 89 -11.61 15.01 10.82
N LYS A 90 -11.62 15.24 9.50
CA LYS A 90 -12.31 16.38 8.88
C LYS A 90 -13.84 16.37 9.08
N PHE A 91 -14.42 15.21 9.32
CA PHE A 91 -15.86 15.06 9.58
C PHE A 91 -16.22 15.21 11.05
N LYS A 92 -15.36 15.84 11.85
CA LYS A 92 -15.54 16.00 13.31
C LYS A 92 -15.70 14.66 14.04
N ASN A 93 -15.10 13.60 13.50
CA ASN A 93 -15.08 12.28 14.12
C ASN A 93 -14.12 12.31 15.32
N VAL A 94 -14.69 12.39 16.53
CA VAL A 94 -13.92 12.51 17.78
C VAL A 94 -13.04 11.28 18.01
N ASN A 95 -13.53 10.09 17.69
CA ASN A 95 -12.75 8.86 17.83
C ASN A 95 -11.55 8.86 16.88
N ALA A 96 -11.75 9.26 15.61
CA ALA A 96 -10.64 9.36 14.65
C ALA A 96 -9.59 10.38 15.12
N GLN A 97 -9.99 11.53 15.67
CA GLN A 97 -9.05 12.52 16.22
C GLN A 97 -8.24 11.96 17.39
N SER A 98 -8.94 11.33 18.35
CA SER A 98 -8.31 10.74 19.53
C SER A 98 -7.32 9.63 19.14
N LEU A 99 -7.75 8.72 18.26
CA LEU A 99 -6.92 7.60 17.78
C LEU A 99 -5.72 8.07 16.98
N PHE A 100 -5.91 9.04 16.07
CA PHE A 100 -4.83 9.64 15.31
C PHE A 100 -3.75 10.22 16.25
N SER A 101 -4.18 11.00 17.23
CA SER A 101 -3.28 11.61 18.22
C SER A 101 -2.59 10.57 19.10
N GLU A 102 -3.30 9.51 19.51
CA GLU A 102 -2.76 8.42 20.33
C GLU A 102 -1.68 7.64 19.57
N ILE A 103 -1.95 7.27 18.31
CA ILE A 103 -1.03 6.51 17.47
C ILE A 103 0.26 7.30 17.25
N ILE A 104 0.16 8.59 16.91
CA ILE A 104 1.33 9.45 16.69
C ILE A 104 2.14 9.62 17.99
N ARG A 105 1.48 10.03 19.07
CA ARG A 105 2.17 10.30 20.36
C ARG A 105 2.99 9.12 20.86
N ASN A 106 2.50 7.91 20.64
CA ASN A 106 3.13 6.70 21.14
C ASN A 106 3.99 5.98 20.09
N ASN A 107 4.16 6.55 18.91
CA ASN A 107 4.86 5.92 17.78
C ASN A 107 4.34 4.50 17.45
N HIS A 108 3.05 4.26 17.60
CA HIS A 108 2.46 2.98 17.29
C HIS A 108 2.28 2.79 15.78
N LEU A 109 2.46 1.58 15.30
CA LEU A 109 2.15 1.21 13.93
C LEU A 109 0.73 0.62 13.84
N ILE A 110 0.10 0.87 12.71
CA ILE A 110 -1.23 0.37 12.34
C ILE A 110 -1.12 -0.41 11.03
N CYS A 111 -1.80 -1.54 10.92
CA CYS A 111 -1.83 -2.29 9.67
C CYS A 111 -2.81 -1.69 8.65
N SER A 112 -2.83 -2.29 7.47
CA SER A 112 -3.79 -1.99 6.40
C SER A 112 -5.24 -2.23 6.85
N LEU A 113 -6.14 -1.28 6.55
CA LEU A 113 -7.58 -1.51 6.65
C LEU A 113 -8.09 -2.42 5.54
N ASN A 114 -7.42 -2.43 4.38
CA ASN A 114 -7.89 -3.16 3.21
C ASN A 114 -8.05 -4.66 3.50
N ASP A 115 -9.17 -5.24 3.03
CA ASP A 115 -9.45 -6.68 3.12
C ASP A 115 -9.72 -7.20 1.70
N PRO A 116 -8.88 -8.15 1.20
CA PRO A 116 -9.05 -8.72 -0.13
C PRO A 116 -10.41 -9.37 -0.36
N ASN A 117 -10.99 -9.99 0.66
CA ASN A 117 -12.26 -10.70 0.54
C ASN A 117 -13.42 -9.78 0.15
N LEU A 118 -13.37 -8.51 0.54
CA LEU A 118 -14.44 -7.55 0.24
C LEU A 118 -14.59 -7.25 -1.26
N TYR A 119 -13.57 -7.50 -2.06
CA TYR A 119 -13.64 -7.28 -3.51
C TYR A 119 -14.40 -8.37 -4.26
N PHE A 120 -14.58 -9.54 -3.65
CA PHE A 120 -15.29 -10.68 -4.23
C PHE A 120 -16.75 -10.75 -3.79
N LEU A 121 -17.18 -9.96 -2.81
CA LEU A 121 -18.53 -9.98 -2.28
C LEU A 121 -19.43 -9.03 -3.06
N SER A 122 -20.52 -9.57 -3.59
CA SER A 122 -21.64 -8.76 -4.06
C SER A 122 -22.49 -8.27 -2.86
N THR A 123 -23.35 -7.28 -3.11
CA THR A 123 -24.32 -6.84 -2.10
C THR A 123 -25.23 -7.97 -1.63
N LYS A 124 -25.55 -8.91 -2.51
CA LYS A 124 -26.31 -10.13 -2.19
C LYS A 124 -25.51 -11.04 -1.24
N ASP A 125 -24.23 -11.27 -1.53
CA ASP A 125 -23.36 -12.08 -0.65
C ASP A 125 -23.24 -11.46 0.74
N ILE A 126 -23.09 -10.14 0.86
CA ILE A 126 -23.02 -9.45 2.15
C ILE A 126 -24.30 -9.64 2.95
N ARG A 127 -25.47 -9.60 2.29
CA ARG A 127 -26.77 -9.82 2.96
C ARG A 127 -26.99 -11.28 3.38
N GLU A 128 -26.63 -12.23 2.53
CA GLU A 128 -26.89 -13.65 2.74
C GLU A 128 -25.83 -14.36 3.59
N LYS A 129 -24.55 -14.01 3.42
CA LYS A 129 -23.41 -14.71 4.04
C LYS A 129 -22.68 -13.88 5.08
N GLY A 130 -22.79 -12.54 5.01
CA GLY A 130 -22.06 -11.61 5.87
C GLY A 130 -20.60 -11.44 5.48
N LEU A 131 -19.90 -10.62 6.31
CA LEU A 131 -18.45 -10.41 6.19
C LEU A 131 -17.68 -11.50 6.97
N PRO A 132 -16.38 -11.72 6.62
CA PRO A 132 -15.50 -12.63 7.36
C PRO A 132 -15.30 -12.25 8.83
N ILE A 133 -15.49 -10.98 9.16
CA ILE A 133 -15.44 -10.45 10.52
C ILE A 133 -16.81 -9.93 10.88
N VAL A 134 -17.36 -10.46 11.98
CA VAL A 134 -18.66 -10.08 12.51
C VAL A 134 -18.53 -9.53 13.91
N ALA A 135 -19.44 -8.64 14.30
CA ALA A 135 -19.45 -8.10 15.65
C ALA A 135 -20.87 -8.02 16.21
N GLU A 136 -20.96 -8.13 17.52
CA GLU A 136 -22.21 -7.93 18.28
C GLU A 136 -22.05 -6.71 19.18
N ARG A 137 -23.04 -5.82 19.17
CA ARG A 137 -23.04 -4.64 20.03
C ARG A 137 -23.55 -5.02 21.42
N LYS A 138 -22.78 -4.64 22.44
CA LYS A 138 -23.18 -4.79 23.85
C LYS A 138 -24.08 -3.61 24.30
N GLU A 139 -24.76 -3.80 25.41
CA GLU A 139 -25.60 -2.74 26.01
C GLU A 139 -24.83 -1.48 26.38
N ASN A 140 -23.59 -1.63 26.84
CA ASN A 140 -22.66 -0.52 27.12
C ASN A 140 -22.11 0.17 25.88
N GLY A 141 -22.47 -0.31 24.67
CA GLY A 141 -22.03 0.24 23.37
C GLY A 141 -20.70 -0.28 22.84
N ASP A 142 -19.98 -1.12 23.57
CA ASP A 142 -18.80 -1.85 23.06
C ASP A 142 -19.23 -2.93 22.06
N TYR A 143 -18.26 -3.49 21.34
CA TYR A 143 -18.49 -4.59 20.41
C TYR A 143 -17.72 -5.83 20.82
N ILE A 144 -18.33 -7.01 20.62
CA ILE A 144 -17.64 -8.31 20.67
C ILE A 144 -17.38 -8.74 19.24
N VAL A 145 -16.10 -8.90 18.88
CA VAL A 145 -15.64 -9.16 17.52
C VAL A 145 -15.17 -10.60 17.39
N ASN A 146 -15.61 -11.28 16.32
CA ASN A 146 -15.17 -12.61 15.92
C ASN A 146 -14.85 -12.63 14.45
N GLY A 147 -13.86 -13.44 14.04
CA GLY A 147 -13.52 -13.64 12.64
C GLY A 147 -12.04 -13.76 12.35
N LEU A 148 -11.68 -13.52 11.10
CA LEU A 148 -10.32 -13.67 10.58
C LEU A 148 -9.96 -12.50 9.69
N LYS A 149 -8.85 -11.82 9.99
CA LYS A 149 -8.20 -10.86 9.11
C LYS A 149 -6.97 -11.50 8.49
N LYS A 150 -6.94 -11.55 7.15
CA LYS A 150 -5.84 -12.15 6.40
C LYS A 150 -4.83 -11.12 5.93
N TYR A 151 -3.59 -11.58 5.72
CA TYR A 151 -2.52 -10.81 5.08
C TYR A 151 -2.22 -9.50 5.80
N VAL A 152 -2.01 -9.56 7.11
CA VAL A 152 -1.69 -8.39 7.94
C VAL A 152 -0.20 -8.07 7.80
N SER A 153 0.14 -7.29 6.77
CA SER A 153 1.52 -6.85 6.55
C SER A 153 2.02 -6.03 7.73
N LEU A 154 3.30 -6.14 8.02
CA LEU A 154 3.97 -5.54 9.17
C LEU A 154 3.48 -6.13 10.52
N GLU A 155 2.91 -7.34 10.49
CA GLU A 155 2.25 -7.95 11.66
C GLU A 155 3.10 -7.91 12.93
N PRO A 156 4.40 -8.26 12.94
CA PRO A 156 5.19 -8.25 14.17
C PRO A 156 5.25 -6.89 14.87
N TYR A 157 5.15 -5.79 14.13
CA TYR A 157 5.40 -4.43 14.61
C TYR A 157 4.13 -3.60 14.83
N VAL A 158 3.01 -4.00 14.25
CA VAL A 158 1.75 -3.24 14.40
C VAL A 158 1.11 -3.48 15.76
N LYS A 159 0.56 -2.42 16.31
CA LYS A 159 -0.28 -2.47 17.50
C LYS A 159 -1.77 -2.48 17.15
N TYR A 160 -2.17 -1.72 16.14
CA TYR A 160 -3.57 -1.52 15.80
C TYR A 160 -3.97 -2.21 14.51
N LEU A 161 -5.14 -2.86 14.57
CA LEU A 161 -5.73 -3.66 13.51
C LEU A 161 -7.10 -3.05 13.14
N PRO A 162 -7.17 -2.16 12.15
CA PRO A 162 -8.45 -1.70 11.65
C PRO A 162 -9.12 -2.82 10.84
N VAL A 163 -10.40 -3.02 11.06
CA VAL A 163 -11.20 -4.06 10.41
C VAL A 163 -12.55 -3.54 9.95
N TYR A 164 -13.01 -4.04 8.81
CA TYR A 164 -14.44 -4.00 8.47
C TYR A 164 -15.15 -5.13 9.19
N ALA A 165 -16.11 -4.79 10.01
CA ALA A 165 -16.92 -5.77 10.73
C ALA A 165 -18.40 -5.57 10.39
N GLN A 166 -19.14 -6.65 10.17
CA GLN A 166 -20.59 -6.59 10.05
C GLN A 166 -21.25 -6.77 11.40
N ILE A 167 -22.10 -5.82 11.77
CA ILE A 167 -22.82 -5.84 13.05
C ILE A 167 -24.04 -6.73 12.90
N LYS A 168 -24.15 -7.75 13.74
CA LYS A 168 -25.27 -8.69 13.74
C LYS A 168 -26.59 -8.00 14.07
N ASN A 169 -27.66 -8.44 13.40
CA ASN A 169 -29.03 -7.97 13.62
C ASN A 169 -29.23 -6.46 13.38
N VAL A 170 -28.40 -5.86 12.52
CA VAL A 170 -28.51 -4.46 12.14
C VAL A 170 -28.62 -4.34 10.62
N GLU A 171 -29.78 -3.85 10.17
CA GLU A 171 -29.99 -3.48 8.76
C GLU A 171 -29.90 -1.97 8.60
N THR A 172 -28.94 -1.51 7.81
CA THR A 172 -28.74 -0.10 7.46
C THR A 172 -28.46 0.04 5.98
N SER A 173 -28.48 1.27 5.47
CA SER A 173 -28.02 1.57 4.09
C SER A 173 -26.56 1.18 3.86
N SER A 174 -25.77 0.98 4.91
CA SER A 174 -24.38 0.51 4.91
C SER A 174 -24.26 -0.99 5.22
N TYR A 175 -25.32 -1.77 5.08
CA TYR A 175 -25.36 -3.23 5.33
C TYR A 175 -24.91 -3.65 6.74
N GLY A 176 -25.06 -2.77 7.73
CA GLY A 176 -24.59 -3.01 9.09
C GLY A 176 -23.06 -3.02 9.23
N ILE A 177 -22.31 -2.48 8.25
CA ILE A 177 -20.84 -2.49 8.27
C ILE A 177 -20.33 -1.33 9.13
N ALA A 178 -19.41 -1.64 10.03
CA ALA A 178 -18.63 -0.69 10.82
C ALA A 178 -17.13 -0.85 10.56
N ILE A 179 -16.36 0.19 10.87
CA ILE A 179 -14.89 0.11 10.93
C ILE A 179 -14.48 0.22 12.39
N LEU A 180 -13.92 -0.87 12.89
CA LEU A 180 -13.47 -1.01 14.27
C LEU A 180 -11.95 -1.05 14.31
N LEU A 181 -11.36 -0.49 15.36
CA LEU A 181 -9.91 -0.54 15.60
C LEU A 181 -9.64 -1.49 16.78
N ILE A 182 -8.99 -2.61 16.50
CA ILE A 182 -8.66 -3.62 17.50
C ILE A 182 -7.20 -3.41 17.95
N ASP A 183 -6.94 -3.45 19.25
CA ASP A 183 -5.57 -3.57 19.77
C ASP A 183 -5.12 -5.03 19.62
N LYS A 184 -3.96 -5.25 18.98
CA LYS A 184 -3.42 -6.60 18.74
C LYS A 184 -3.19 -7.39 20.03
N PHE A 185 -2.96 -6.71 21.13
CA PHE A 185 -2.68 -7.32 22.43
C PHE A 185 -3.94 -7.56 23.26
N SER A 186 -5.13 -7.29 22.72
CA SER A 186 -6.39 -7.59 23.40
C SER A 186 -6.59 -9.10 23.58
N SER A 187 -7.25 -9.47 24.69
CA SER A 187 -7.67 -10.86 24.90
C SER A 187 -8.52 -11.35 23.75
N GLY A 188 -8.29 -12.57 23.27
CA GLY A 188 -8.99 -13.17 22.14
C GLY A 188 -8.37 -12.89 20.77
N VAL A 189 -7.32 -12.07 20.69
CA VAL A 189 -6.53 -11.91 19.45
C VAL A 189 -5.43 -12.98 19.38
N LYS A 190 -5.41 -13.74 18.30
CA LYS A 190 -4.39 -14.77 18.05
C LYS A 190 -3.74 -14.54 16.68
N VAL A 191 -2.44 -14.36 16.66
CA VAL A 191 -1.64 -14.34 15.43
C VAL A 191 -1.31 -15.76 15.03
N GLU A 192 -1.45 -16.05 13.74
CA GLU A 192 -0.99 -17.30 13.13
C GLU A 192 0.03 -16.96 12.05
N GLN A 193 1.25 -17.48 12.19
CA GLN A 193 2.33 -17.23 11.24
C GLN A 193 2.10 -18.06 9.98
N THR A 194 1.36 -17.48 9.04
CA THR A 194 0.96 -18.13 7.79
C THR A 194 1.73 -17.60 6.58
N TRP A 195 2.55 -16.56 6.77
CA TRP A 195 3.25 -15.94 5.66
C TRP A 195 4.46 -16.76 5.21
N ASP A 196 4.27 -17.50 4.12
CA ASP A 196 5.32 -18.25 3.42
C ASP A 196 5.19 -17.95 1.91
N SER A 197 5.87 -16.91 1.45
CA SER A 197 5.76 -16.41 0.08
C SER A 197 7.10 -16.32 -0.62
N MET A 198 7.13 -16.65 -1.91
CA MET A 198 8.31 -16.45 -2.77
C MET A 198 8.56 -14.97 -3.09
N ALA A 199 7.54 -14.12 -2.97
CA ALA A 199 7.54 -12.70 -3.25
C ALA A 199 7.21 -11.90 -1.99
N MET A 200 7.74 -10.69 -1.88
CA MET A 200 7.45 -9.82 -0.73
C MET A 200 7.66 -10.54 0.62
N LYS A 201 8.76 -11.30 0.75
CA LYS A 201 9.02 -12.20 1.89
C LYS A 201 9.00 -11.47 3.23
N ASP A 202 9.67 -10.32 3.30
CA ASP A 202 9.86 -9.57 4.55
C ASP A 202 8.65 -8.69 4.90
N THR A 203 7.48 -8.92 4.30
CA THR A 203 6.27 -8.18 4.70
C THR A 203 5.63 -8.76 5.95
N ASP A 204 5.97 -9.99 6.34
CA ASP A 204 5.39 -10.69 7.49
C ASP A 204 3.85 -10.55 7.52
N SER A 205 3.23 -10.91 6.39
CA SER A 205 1.79 -10.72 6.18
C SER A 205 0.97 -11.86 6.76
N ASN A 206 1.04 -12.02 8.08
CA ASN A 206 0.41 -13.10 8.81
C ASN A 206 -1.11 -12.95 8.94
N ASP A 207 -1.79 -14.03 9.33
CA ASP A 207 -3.22 -14.06 9.58
C ASP A 207 -3.52 -13.82 11.07
N ILE A 208 -4.62 -13.11 11.36
CA ILE A 208 -5.02 -12.79 12.74
C ILE A 208 -6.45 -13.20 12.98
N TYR A 209 -6.65 -14.07 13.96
CA TYR A 209 -7.95 -14.54 14.44
C TYR A 209 -8.47 -13.71 15.60
N PHE A 210 -9.76 -13.45 15.58
CA PHE A 210 -10.50 -12.76 16.63
C PHE A 210 -11.51 -13.72 17.25
N SER A 211 -11.45 -13.90 18.56
CA SER A 211 -12.32 -14.78 19.33
C SER A 211 -12.86 -14.01 20.53
N ASN A 212 -14.10 -13.51 20.42
CA ASN A 212 -14.76 -12.70 21.45
C ASN A 212 -13.95 -11.48 21.91
N VAL A 213 -13.27 -10.81 20.96
CA VAL A 213 -12.46 -9.62 21.25
C VAL A 213 -13.37 -8.44 21.57
N ILE A 214 -13.17 -7.81 22.71
CA ILE A 214 -13.94 -6.62 23.12
C ILE A 214 -13.30 -5.38 22.53
N VAL A 215 -14.08 -4.62 21.75
CA VAL A 215 -13.69 -3.34 21.17
C VAL A 215 -14.52 -2.23 21.81
N PRO A 216 -13.92 -1.31 22.57
CA PRO A 216 -14.63 -0.23 23.25
C PRO A 216 -15.12 0.84 22.28
N GLN A 217 -16.16 1.60 22.66
CA GLN A 217 -16.81 2.62 21.81
C GLN A 217 -15.82 3.65 21.24
N ASN A 218 -14.81 4.04 22.01
CA ASN A 218 -13.81 5.02 21.58
C ASN A 218 -12.82 4.49 20.52
N LYS A 219 -12.93 3.21 20.14
CA LYS A 219 -12.15 2.55 19.08
C LYS A 219 -12.99 2.28 17.81
N ILE A 220 -14.13 2.93 17.68
CA ILE A 220 -14.98 2.87 16.48
C ILE A 220 -14.58 4.03 15.57
N LEU A 221 -14.09 3.73 14.36
CA LEU A 221 -13.74 4.75 13.37
C LEU A 221 -14.95 5.18 12.53
N ILE A 222 -15.78 4.22 12.11
CA ILE A 222 -17.05 4.45 11.42
C ILE A 222 -18.05 3.46 12.00
N SER A 223 -19.15 3.98 12.55
CA SER A 223 -20.21 3.12 13.10
C SER A 223 -21.12 2.57 11.99
N GLU A 224 -21.82 1.48 12.26
CA GLU A 224 -22.79 0.86 11.36
C GLU A 224 -23.97 1.78 10.97
N LYS A 225 -24.16 2.86 11.72
CA LYS A 225 -25.18 3.89 11.46
C LYS A 225 -24.70 5.01 10.54
N GLU A 226 -23.39 5.11 10.34
CA GLU A 226 -22.79 6.11 9.46
C GLU A 226 -22.71 5.63 8.01
N ASN A 227 -22.52 6.57 7.10
CA ASN A 227 -22.31 6.24 5.69
C ASN A 227 -20.92 5.65 5.50
N ILE A 228 -20.87 4.36 5.14
CA ILE A 228 -19.63 3.62 4.89
C ILE A 228 -18.84 4.18 3.69
N ASN A 229 -19.45 4.95 2.81
CA ASN A 229 -18.75 5.59 1.69
C ASN A 229 -17.62 6.54 2.15
N LYS A 230 -17.66 7.04 3.40
CA LYS A 230 -16.54 7.76 4.00
C LYS A 230 -15.24 6.93 4.01
N ALA A 231 -15.36 5.60 3.98
CA ALA A 231 -14.22 4.68 3.92
C ALA A 231 -13.61 4.52 2.51
N ASN A 232 -14.25 5.03 1.46
CA ASN A 232 -13.74 4.91 0.09
C ASN A 232 -12.34 5.50 -0.06
N ILE A 233 -12.00 6.52 0.71
CA ILE A 233 -10.66 7.12 0.77
C ILE A 233 -9.56 6.08 1.03
N PHE A 234 -9.80 5.10 1.90
CA PHE A 234 -8.81 4.05 2.17
C PHE A 234 -8.53 3.19 0.93
N GLY A 235 -9.55 2.92 0.12
CA GLY A 235 -9.38 2.22 -1.16
C GLY A 235 -8.58 3.03 -2.18
N TYR A 236 -8.81 4.33 -2.27
CA TYR A 236 -8.05 5.22 -3.17
C TYR A 236 -6.60 5.34 -2.74
N LEU A 237 -6.37 5.59 -1.45
CA LEU A 237 -5.03 5.65 -0.86
C LEU A 237 -4.27 4.33 -0.99
N PHE A 238 -4.94 3.20 -0.78
CA PHE A 238 -4.34 1.87 -0.98
C PHE A 238 -3.85 1.69 -2.42
N ARG A 239 -4.69 1.96 -3.43
CA ARG A 239 -4.32 1.82 -4.84
C ARG A 239 -3.22 2.79 -5.24
N PHE A 240 -3.26 4.03 -4.76
CA PHE A 240 -2.19 5.00 -4.95
C PHE A 240 -0.87 4.48 -4.36
N ASN A 241 -0.92 4.02 -3.12
CA ASN A 241 0.23 3.49 -2.40
C ASN A 241 0.89 2.30 -3.11
N ILE A 242 0.10 1.30 -3.51
CA ILE A 242 0.57 0.18 -4.33
C ILE A 242 1.24 0.69 -5.61
N SER A 243 0.62 1.65 -6.29
CA SER A 243 1.19 2.23 -7.52
C SER A 243 2.55 2.87 -7.29
N CYS A 244 2.74 3.60 -6.18
CA CYS A 244 4.03 4.20 -5.82
C CYS A 244 5.11 3.15 -5.58
N VAL A 245 4.80 2.07 -4.85
CA VAL A 245 5.75 0.98 -4.58
C VAL A 245 6.20 0.32 -5.87
N TYR A 246 5.26 -0.07 -6.74
CA TYR A 246 5.60 -0.78 -7.98
C TYR A 246 6.26 0.13 -9.04
N TYR A 247 5.95 1.41 -9.04
CA TYR A 247 6.72 2.41 -9.81
C TYR A 247 8.18 2.44 -9.35
N SER A 248 8.41 2.50 -8.03
CA SER A 248 9.77 2.54 -7.47
C SER A 248 10.56 1.25 -7.76
N ILE A 249 9.90 0.09 -7.75
CA ILE A 249 10.51 -1.19 -8.17
C ILE A 249 10.96 -1.13 -9.63
N ALA A 250 10.11 -0.63 -10.53
CA ALA A 250 10.43 -0.50 -11.95
C ALA A 250 11.57 0.50 -12.20
N GLU A 251 11.58 1.62 -11.50
CA GLU A 251 12.65 2.62 -11.57
C GLU A 251 13.99 2.04 -11.11
N ASN A 252 14.01 1.31 -9.99
CA ASN A 252 15.20 0.63 -9.50
C ASN A 252 15.73 -0.42 -10.49
N ALA A 253 14.84 -1.16 -11.15
CA ALA A 253 15.24 -2.12 -12.18
C ALA A 253 15.90 -1.43 -13.39
N LEU A 254 15.35 -0.30 -13.85
CA LEU A 254 15.94 0.47 -14.94
C LEU A 254 17.30 1.05 -14.54
N GLU A 255 17.44 1.63 -13.36
CA GLU A 255 18.71 2.17 -12.86
C GLU A 255 19.78 1.10 -12.77
N TYR A 256 19.44 -0.07 -12.22
CA TYR A 256 20.34 -1.22 -12.13
C TYR A 256 20.85 -1.64 -13.51
N ILE A 257 19.94 -1.85 -14.48
CA ILE A 257 20.35 -2.32 -15.80
C ILE A 257 21.13 -1.27 -16.60
N VAL A 258 20.83 0.03 -16.42
CA VAL A 258 21.61 1.12 -17.01
C VAL A 258 23.05 1.09 -16.48
N GLY A 259 23.26 0.92 -15.18
CA GLY A 259 24.58 0.75 -14.58
C GLY A 259 25.33 -0.45 -15.18
N LYS A 260 24.67 -1.61 -15.20
CA LYS A 260 25.24 -2.83 -15.80
C LYS A 260 25.64 -2.68 -17.28
N CYS A 261 24.82 -1.99 -18.07
CA CYS A 261 25.12 -1.75 -19.49
C CYS A 261 26.36 -0.88 -19.71
N LYS A 262 26.66 0.04 -18.79
CA LYS A 262 27.86 0.90 -18.84
C LYS A 262 29.12 0.13 -18.47
N GLU A 263 29.03 -0.79 -17.51
CA GLU A 263 30.16 -1.52 -16.95
C GLU A 263 30.52 -2.78 -17.74
N LYS A 264 29.51 -3.56 -18.17
CA LYS A 264 29.67 -4.87 -18.79
C LYS A 264 30.21 -4.72 -20.21
N LYS A 265 31.38 -5.27 -20.45
CA LYS A 265 31.97 -5.39 -21.79
C LYS A 265 31.66 -6.74 -22.41
N VAL A 266 31.54 -6.77 -23.75
CA VAL A 266 31.13 -7.96 -24.51
C VAL A 266 32.29 -8.46 -25.36
N TYR A 267 32.69 -9.70 -25.10
CA TYR A 267 33.68 -10.42 -25.90
C TYR A 267 33.13 -10.70 -27.31
N PRO A 268 33.98 -10.69 -28.41
CA PRO A 268 35.43 -10.45 -28.40
C PRO A 268 35.85 -8.98 -28.57
N LYS A 269 34.92 -8.06 -28.79
CA LYS A 269 35.24 -6.65 -29.12
C LYS A 269 35.59 -5.80 -27.90
N ASP A 270 35.38 -6.28 -26.69
CA ASP A 270 35.58 -5.56 -25.43
C ASP A 270 34.89 -4.19 -25.38
N ILE A 271 33.71 -4.11 -26.03
CA ILE A 271 32.88 -2.91 -26.11
C ILE A 271 31.79 -2.98 -25.02
N ALA A 272 31.52 -1.85 -24.35
CA ALA A 272 30.47 -1.77 -23.36
C ALA A 272 29.08 -2.14 -23.94
N LEU A 273 28.27 -2.89 -23.19
CA LEU A 273 26.96 -3.36 -23.62
C LEU A 273 26.04 -2.19 -24.04
N SER A 274 26.20 -1.03 -23.41
CA SER A 274 25.48 0.22 -23.75
C SER A 274 25.74 0.75 -25.17
N ARG A 275 26.78 0.26 -25.88
CA ARG A 275 27.10 0.67 -27.24
C ARG A 275 26.37 -0.12 -28.33
N TYR A 276 25.64 -1.17 -27.95
CA TYR A 276 24.87 -1.98 -28.88
C TYR A 276 23.50 -1.38 -29.17
N PRO A 277 23.11 -1.14 -30.44
CA PRO A 277 21.85 -0.51 -30.80
C PRO A 277 20.62 -1.23 -30.22
N GLY A 278 20.61 -2.57 -30.23
CA GLY A 278 19.49 -3.36 -29.64
C GLY A 278 19.30 -3.09 -28.17
N VAL A 279 20.39 -2.92 -27.41
CA VAL A 279 20.33 -2.55 -25.98
C VAL A 279 19.80 -1.13 -25.80
N GLN A 280 20.24 -0.20 -26.65
CA GLN A 280 19.77 1.20 -26.62
C GLN A 280 18.25 1.28 -26.90
N PHE A 281 17.74 0.50 -27.85
CA PHE A 281 16.31 0.44 -28.14
C PHE A 281 15.51 -0.14 -26.96
N SER A 282 16.00 -1.20 -26.34
CA SER A 282 15.36 -1.77 -25.15
C SER A 282 15.35 -0.79 -23.97
N LEU A 283 16.46 -0.11 -23.70
CA LEU A 283 16.52 0.91 -22.64
C LEU A 283 15.57 2.09 -22.92
N ALA A 284 15.49 2.54 -24.18
CA ALA A 284 14.56 3.61 -24.57
C ALA A 284 13.09 3.18 -24.35
N ASN A 285 12.75 1.93 -24.70
CA ASN A 285 11.41 1.39 -24.47
C ASN A 285 11.08 1.28 -22.98
N MET A 286 12.03 0.85 -22.14
CA MET A 286 11.86 0.84 -20.67
C MET A 286 11.65 2.25 -20.13
N LEU A 287 12.40 3.24 -20.62
CA LEU A 287 12.27 4.65 -20.21
C LEU A 287 10.91 5.22 -20.60
N ILE A 288 10.42 4.99 -21.83
CA ILE A 288 9.09 5.43 -22.29
C ILE A 288 7.99 4.87 -21.36
N LYS A 289 8.08 3.59 -21.03
CA LYS A 289 7.13 2.95 -20.12
C LYS A 289 7.18 3.58 -18.72
N LEU A 290 8.37 3.80 -18.17
CA LEU A 290 8.55 4.38 -16.84
C LEU A 290 8.01 5.83 -16.77
N GLU A 291 8.29 6.66 -17.78
CA GLU A 291 7.77 8.05 -17.83
C GLU A 291 6.25 8.08 -17.99
N THR A 292 5.67 7.12 -18.72
CA THR A 292 4.20 6.98 -18.83
C THR A 292 3.58 6.58 -17.48
N MET A 293 4.22 5.63 -16.75
CA MET A 293 3.80 5.28 -15.38
C MET A 293 3.85 6.48 -14.46
N LYS A 294 4.91 7.28 -14.53
CA LYS A 294 5.10 8.49 -13.73
C LYS A 294 4.00 9.53 -14.02
N SER A 295 3.69 9.76 -15.29
CA SER A 295 2.62 10.67 -15.70
C SER A 295 1.25 10.24 -15.16
N GLN A 296 0.96 8.95 -15.21
CA GLN A 296 -0.28 8.39 -14.69
C GLN A 296 -0.36 8.52 -13.16
N LEU A 297 0.78 8.32 -12.48
CA LEU A 297 0.88 8.44 -11.03
C LEU A 297 0.71 9.90 -10.57
N HIS A 298 1.29 10.86 -11.29
CA HIS A 298 1.09 12.28 -11.03
C HIS A 298 -0.37 12.68 -11.21
N LYS A 299 -1.04 12.21 -12.27
CA LYS A 299 -2.48 12.46 -12.47
C LYS A 299 -3.28 11.97 -11.26
N LEU A 300 -3.03 10.75 -10.78
CA LEU A 300 -3.71 10.23 -9.60
C LEU A 300 -3.35 11.04 -8.34
N GLY A 301 -2.09 11.43 -8.17
CA GLY A 301 -1.64 12.26 -7.05
C GLY A 301 -2.43 13.57 -6.97
N HIS A 302 -2.55 14.31 -8.07
CA HIS A 302 -3.33 15.55 -8.11
C HIS A 302 -4.82 15.34 -7.82
N LEU A 303 -5.41 14.23 -8.32
CA LEU A 303 -6.80 13.90 -7.97
C LEU A 303 -6.95 13.58 -6.48
N MET A 304 -5.96 12.93 -5.87
CA MET A 304 -5.94 12.65 -4.43
C MET A 304 -5.82 13.94 -3.61
N GLU A 305 -4.97 14.88 -4.01
CA GLU A 305 -4.84 16.20 -3.38
C GLU A 305 -6.18 16.95 -3.43
N SER A 306 -6.77 17.04 -4.62
CA SER A 306 -8.08 17.67 -4.80
C SER A 306 -9.19 17.00 -3.98
N PHE A 307 -9.23 15.66 -3.96
CA PHE A 307 -10.18 14.92 -3.14
C PHE A 307 -10.00 15.20 -1.65
N TYR A 308 -8.75 15.26 -1.21
CA TYR A 308 -8.43 15.51 0.19
C TYR A 308 -8.83 16.91 0.65
N GLU A 309 -8.76 17.91 -0.24
CA GLU A 309 -9.14 19.30 0.05
C GLU A 309 -10.63 19.55 -0.10
N HIS A 310 -11.22 19.09 -1.18
CA HIS A 310 -12.57 19.48 -1.62
C HIS A 310 -13.63 18.38 -1.46
N GLY A 311 -13.21 17.14 -1.20
CA GLY A 311 -14.11 15.98 -1.10
C GLY A 311 -14.32 15.27 -2.43
N GLU A 312 -15.52 14.70 -2.66
CA GLU A 312 -15.79 13.78 -3.74
C GLU A 312 -15.41 14.29 -5.15
N ASN A 313 -14.64 13.47 -5.84
CA ASN A 313 -14.33 13.60 -7.26
C ASN A 313 -14.75 12.32 -7.98
N SER A 314 -15.62 12.45 -9.00
CA SER A 314 -16.15 11.29 -9.75
C SER A 314 -15.09 10.50 -10.52
N GLU A 315 -13.92 11.08 -10.80
CA GLU A 315 -12.86 10.45 -11.58
C GLU A 315 -11.89 9.62 -10.71
N ILE A 316 -11.77 9.92 -9.41
CA ILE A 316 -10.71 9.36 -8.57
C ILE A 316 -10.75 7.84 -8.50
N ASP A 317 -11.94 7.26 -8.36
CA ASP A 317 -12.05 5.80 -8.25
C ASP A 317 -11.65 5.10 -9.54
N THR A 318 -12.16 5.57 -10.68
CA THR A 318 -11.79 5.03 -12.01
C THR A 318 -10.30 5.24 -12.30
N THR A 319 -9.77 6.44 -12.05
CA THR A 319 -8.34 6.74 -12.27
C THR A 319 -7.45 5.89 -11.38
N SER A 320 -7.80 5.69 -10.11
CA SER A 320 -6.99 4.86 -9.19
C SER A 320 -6.97 3.38 -9.59
N LEU A 321 -8.09 2.85 -10.11
CA LEU A 321 -8.15 1.49 -10.66
C LEU A 321 -7.24 1.34 -11.90
N ILE A 322 -7.34 2.27 -12.85
CA ILE A 322 -6.52 2.27 -14.06
C ILE A 322 -5.04 2.41 -13.70
N THR A 323 -4.70 3.35 -12.80
CA THR A 323 -3.32 3.61 -12.42
C THR A 323 -2.68 2.38 -11.77
N LYS A 324 -3.37 1.75 -10.80
CA LYS A 324 -2.87 0.54 -10.13
C LYS A 324 -2.64 -0.58 -11.13
N GLU A 325 -3.60 -0.86 -11.98
CA GLU A 325 -3.51 -1.94 -12.97
C GLU A 325 -2.38 -1.69 -13.97
N TYR A 326 -2.33 -0.49 -14.54
CA TYR A 326 -1.32 -0.12 -15.53
C TYR A 326 0.10 -0.21 -14.93
N ILE A 327 0.32 0.37 -13.75
CA ILE A 327 1.65 0.41 -13.12
C ILE A 327 2.13 -0.98 -12.73
N THR A 328 1.28 -1.81 -12.11
CA THR A 328 1.70 -3.15 -11.69
C THR A 328 2.01 -4.08 -12.86
N ALA A 329 1.29 -3.94 -13.97
CA ALA A 329 1.55 -4.70 -15.21
C ALA A 329 2.83 -4.20 -15.89
N THR A 330 2.96 -2.88 -16.08
CA THR A 330 4.08 -2.26 -16.79
C THR A 330 5.41 -2.44 -16.04
N ALA A 331 5.39 -2.44 -14.70
CA ALA A 331 6.57 -2.72 -13.89
C ALA A 331 7.17 -4.10 -14.21
N GLN A 332 6.33 -5.13 -14.36
CA GLN A 332 6.81 -6.46 -14.78
C GLN A 332 7.41 -6.46 -16.18
N GLU A 333 6.81 -5.70 -17.11
CA GLU A 333 7.34 -5.59 -18.46
C GLU A 333 8.73 -4.95 -18.48
N ILE A 334 8.95 -3.88 -17.67
CA ILE A 334 10.24 -3.22 -17.52
C ILE A 334 11.29 -4.19 -16.97
N ILE A 335 10.97 -4.94 -15.91
CA ILE A 335 11.88 -5.91 -15.32
C ILE A 335 12.22 -7.02 -16.30
N ASN A 336 11.22 -7.58 -17.00
CA ASN A 336 11.43 -8.62 -18.02
C ASN A 336 12.35 -8.13 -19.15
N GLU A 337 12.23 -6.88 -19.57
CA GLU A 337 13.11 -6.30 -20.59
C GLU A 337 14.54 -6.13 -20.04
N GLY A 338 14.69 -5.67 -18.79
CA GLY A 338 16.00 -5.64 -18.12
C GLY A 338 16.67 -7.00 -18.03
N MET A 339 15.90 -8.06 -17.72
CA MET A 339 16.41 -9.44 -17.68
C MET A 339 16.88 -9.93 -19.06
N LYS A 340 16.19 -9.57 -20.14
CA LYS A 340 16.64 -9.89 -21.50
C LYS A 340 17.98 -9.23 -21.81
N ILE A 341 18.19 -7.97 -21.38
CA ILE A 341 19.45 -7.25 -21.58
C ILE A 341 20.57 -7.89 -20.76
N GLU A 342 20.33 -8.25 -19.51
CA GLU A 342 21.35 -8.88 -18.64
C GLU A 342 21.68 -10.30 -19.09
N GLY A 343 20.69 -10.99 -19.69
CA GLY A 343 20.81 -12.36 -20.18
C GLY A 343 20.69 -13.39 -19.06
N ILE A 344 21.29 -14.56 -19.25
CA ILE A 344 21.16 -15.72 -18.31
C ILE A 344 21.57 -15.38 -16.87
N ALA A 345 22.47 -14.42 -16.68
CA ALA A 345 22.91 -13.98 -15.36
C ALA A 345 21.74 -13.44 -14.49
N SER A 346 20.71 -12.88 -15.14
CA SER A 346 19.51 -12.37 -14.47
C SER A 346 18.68 -13.45 -13.75
N LEU A 347 18.88 -14.74 -14.09
CA LEU A 347 18.21 -15.86 -13.43
C LEU A 347 18.91 -16.34 -12.16
N SER A 348 20.10 -15.80 -11.85
CA SER A 348 20.76 -16.10 -10.58
C SER A 348 19.92 -15.62 -9.40
N GLN A 349 19.86 -16.43 -8.33
CA GLN A 349 19.19 -16.03 -7.07
C GLN A 349 19.80 -14.75 -6.46
N ASN A 350 21.04 -14.46 -6.78
CA ASN A 350 21.76 -13.25 -6.34
C ASN A 350 21.57 -12.05 -7.27
N SER A 351 20.90 -12.21 -8.42
CA SER A 351 20.61 -11.07 -9.29
C SER A 351 19.51 -10.20 -8.69
N PRO A 352 19.72 -8.88 -8.59
CA PRO A 352 18.67 -7.95 -8.19
C PRO A 352 17.41 -8.06 -9.05
N LEU A 353 17.55 -8.30 -10.37
CA LEU A 353 16.38 -8.41 -11.26
C LEU A 353 15.53 -9.64 -10.98
N SER A 354 16.12 -10.78 -10.57
CA SER A 354 15.33 -11.97 -10.22
C SER A 354 14.48 -11.73 -8.97
N GLN A 355 15.03 -11.07 -7.96
CA GLN A 355 14.27 -10.71 -6.76
C GLN A 355 13.19 -9.67 -7.08
N LEU A 356 13.53 -8.62 -7.84
CA LEU A 356 12.55 -7.60 -8.26
C LEU A 356 11.42 -8.21 -9.10
N LEU A 357 11.72 -9.22 -9.95
CA LEU A 357 10.69 -9.93 -10.71
C LEU A 357 9.72 -10.67 -9.79
N LEU A 358 10.24 -11.42 -8.81
CA LEU A 358 9.42 -12.13 -7.84
C LEU A 358 8.53 -11.15 -7.07
N ASP A 359 9.11 -10.10 -6.50
CA ASP A 359 8.37 -9.10 -5.74
C ASP A 359 7.32 -8.38 -6.60
N CYS A 360 7.66 -8.10 -7.85
CA CYS A 360 6.75 -7.45 -8.80
C CYS A 360 5.54 -8.33 -9.15
N LYS A 361 5.68 -9.67 -9.10
CA LYS A 361 4.55 -10.59 -9.31
C LYS A 361 3.42 -10.37 -8.30
N ALA A 362 3.72 -10.00 -7.08
CA ALA A 362 2.71 -9.73 -6.06
C ALA A 362 1.75 -8.59 -6.45
N GLY A 363 2.18 -7.67 -7.32
CA GLY A 363 1.36 -6.56 -7.80
C GLY A 363 0.03 -6.96 -8.46
N GLN A 364 0.01 -8.11 -9.13
CA GLN A 364 -1.18 -8.63 -9.80
C GLN A 364 -2.24 -9.13 -8.80
N PHE A 365 -1.82 -9.52 -7.60
CA PHE A 365 -2.68 -10.10 -6.57
C PHE A 365 -3.19 -9.08 -5.54
N HIS A 366 -2.63 -7.86 -5.53
CA HIS A 366 -3.20 -6.80 -4.69
C HIS A 366 -4.59 -6.41 -5.18
N PRO A 367 -5.58 -6.34 -4.26
CA PRO A 367 -6.96 -6.03 -4.63
C PRO A 367 -7.16 -4.57 -5.09
N PRO A 368 -8.12 -4.35 -6.01
CA PRO A 368 -8.80 -5.39 -6.77
C PRO A 368 -7.85 -6.05 -7.76
N GLN A 369 -8.01 -7.36 -7.97
CA GLN A 369 -7.22 -8.10 -8.96
C GLN A 369 -7.57 -7.66 -10.38
N ARG A 370 -6.73 -8.04 -11.34
CA ARG A 370 -6.84 -7.58 -12.73
C ARG A 370 -8.21 -7.84 -13.35
N ASP A 371 -8.72 -9.05 -13.26
CA ASP A 371 -10.02 -9.46 -13.81
C ASP A 371 -11.18 -8.66 -13.21
N ILE A 372 -11.20 -8.50 -11.89
CA ILE A 372 -12.18 -7.65 -11.19
C ILE A 372 -12.06 -6.18 -11.63
N THR A 373 -10.83 -5.67 -11.75
CA THR A 373 -10.59 -4.31 -12.22
C THR A 373 -11.14 -4.08 -13.63
N LEU A 374 -10.86 -5.01 -14.56
CA LEU A 374 -11.33 -4.93 -15.94
C LEU A 374 -12.86 -5.01 -16.01
N GLU A 375 -13.46 -5.89 -15.22
CA GLU A 375 -14.92 -6.01 -15.15
C GLU A 375 -15.57 -4.72 -14.65
N ILE A 376 -15.06 -4.14 -13.55
CA ILE A 376 -15.56 -2.87 -12.98
C ILE A 376 -15.47 -1.75 -14.02
N LEU A 377 -14.31 -1.59 -14.66
CA LEU A 377 -14.08 -0.54 -15.64
C LEU A 377 -15.00 -0.69 -16.88
N ALA A 378 -15.16 -1.92 -17.38
CA ALA A 378 -16.06 -2.21 -18.50
C ALA A 378 -17.53 -1.93 -18.15
N LYS A 379 -18.00 -2.42 -17.00
CA LYS A 379 -19.38 -2.20 -16.54
C LYS A 379 -19.68 -0.71 -16.36
N ARG A 380 -18.75 0.05 -15.81
CA ARG A 380 -18.88 1.51 -15.69
C ARG A 380 -18.97 2.20 -17.04
N LYS A 381 -18.11 1.83 -17.98
CA LYS A 381 -18.10 2.41 -19.33
C LYS A 381 -19.39 2.10 -20.10
N LEU A 382 -19.97 0.94 -19.85
CA LEU A 382 -21.25 0.51 -20.43
C LEU A 382 -22.47 1.06 -19.68
N GLY A 383 -22.29 1.79 -18.57
CA GLY A 383 -23.39 2.30 -17.75
C GLY A 383 -24.13 1.22 -16.95
N ILE A 384 -23.54 0.05 -16.75
CA ILE A 384 -24.15 -1.08 -16.01
C ILE A 384 -24.05 -0.87 -14.51
N ILE A 385 -22.97 -0.23 -14.01
CA ILE A 385 -22.79 0.12 -12.60
C ILE A 385 -22.47 1.61 -12.42
N SER A 386 -22.89 2.17 -11.29
CA SER A 386 -22.63 3.56 -10.95
C SER A 386 -21.12 3.84 -10.84
N LEU A 387 -20.70 5.03 -11.30
CA LEU A 387 -19.33 5.52 -11.13
C LEU A 387 -18.94 5.80 -9.68
N ARG A 388 -19.94 5.96 -8.80
CA ARG A 388 -19.75 6.50 -7.43
C ARG A 388 -19.87 5.48 -6.32
N ASN A 389 -20.33 4.27 -6.59
CA ASN A 389 -20.61 3.33 -5.52
C ASN A 389 -19.94 1.97 -5.74
N ARG A 390 -19.06 1.60 -4.80
CA ARG A 390 -18.38 0.32 -4.75
C ARG A 390 -19.29 -0.83 -4.31
N TRP A 391 -20.35 -0.51 -3.56
CA TRP A 391 -21.23 -1.46 -2.91
C TRP A 391 -22.59 -1.68 -3.62
N CYS A 392 -22.76 -1.07 -4.79
CA CYS A 392 -23.98 -1.21 -5.62
C CYS A 392 -23.85 -2.30 -6.67
#